data_aa739dfe8277430a71ff1267c2524b08
#
_entry.id   aa739dfe8277430a71ff1267c2524b08
#
_cell.length_a   1.000
_cell.length_b   1.000
_cell.length_c   1.000
_cell.angle_alpha   90.00
_cell.angle_beta   90.00
_cell.angle_gamma   90.00
#
_symmetry.space_group_name_H-M   'P 1'
#
loop_
_entity.id
_entity.type
_entity.pdbx_description
1 polymer ?
#
loop_
_entity_poly.entity_id
_entity_poly.type
_entity_poly.pdbx_seq_one_letter_code
_entity_poly.pdbx_strand_id
1 'polypeptide(L)'
;GLSCPSHPNATEAGFAHACGHYAQLISILGAALALSDPEVKASLGGTATIFAVPAEEFLDASVREEVKNSHGVRYSGGKSELIRLGAWDDIDMAVTDHSLMAGRDSGVDLMLGNSACSGFVGKTVYIHGKAAHAAAAPHEGVNALNAASLGMAALGMIRETFQEKDYVRVH
;
A
#
# COMPACT_ATOMS: atom_id res chain seq x y z
N GLY A 1 -9.91 -1.07 -3.29
CA GLY A 1 -9.89 -0.33 -2.03
C GLY A 1 -11.29 -0.14 -1.45
N LEU A 2 -11.38 0.17 -0.17
CA LEU A 2 -12.63 0.60 0.47
C LEU A 2 -12.95 2.04 0.05
N SER A 3 -14.24 2.31 -0.19
CA SER A 3 -14.72 3.65 -0.50
C SER A 3 -15.93 4.00 0.36
N CYS A 4 -16.21 5.28 0.52
CA CYS A 4 -17.48 5.69 1.09
C CYS A 4 -18.61 5.41 0.09
N PRO A 5 -19.85 5.17 0.56
CA PRO A 5 -20.99 4.87 -0.32
C PRO A 5 -21.31 5.97 -1.35
N SER A 6 -20.91 7.21 -1.07
CA SER A 6 -21.10 8.34 -1.98
C SER A 6 -20.03 8.47 -3.08
N HIS A 7 -19.00 7.63 -3.08
CA HIS A 7 -17.98 7.66 -4.12
C HIS A 7 -18.59 7.19 -5.45
N PRO A 8 -18.43 7.93 -6.58
CA PRO A 8 -19.10 7.63 -7.84
C PRO A 8 -18.78 6.25 -8.42
N ASN A 9 -17.63 5.69 -8.08
CA ASN A 9 -17.22 4.36 -8.53
C ASN A 9 -17.35 3.28 -7.42
N ALA A 10 -18.06 3.59 -6.33
CA ALA A 10 -18.29 2.59 -5.29
C ALA A 10 -19.26 1.52 -5.79
N THR A 11 -18.97 0.25 -5.48
CA THR A 11 -19.92 -0.83 -5.60
C THR A 11 -20.90 -0.81 -4.43
N GLU A 12 -22.00 -1.57 -4.54
CA GLU A 12 -22.95 -1.75 -3.42
C GLU A 12 -22.26 -2.30 -2.15
N ALA A 13 -21.18 -3.06 -2.31
CA ALA A 13 -20.37 -3.57 -1.21
C ALA A 13 -19.38 -2.55 -0.61
N GLY A 14 -19.37 -1.29 -1.08
CA GLY A 14 -18.47 -0.25 -0.58
C GLY A 14 -17.02 -0.40 -1.06
N PHE A 15 -16.77 -1.10 -2.14
CA PHE A 15 -15.45 -1.22 -2.78
C PHE A 15 -15.37 -0.33 -4.01
N ALA A 16 -14.18 0.17 -4.31
CA ALA A 16 -13.92 0.94 -5.52
C ALA A 16 -12.52 0.66 -6.07
N HIS A 17 -12.37 0.76 -7.38
CA HIS A 17 -11.08 0.86 -8.04
C HIS A 17 -10.66 2.33 -8.09
N ALA A 18 -9.72 2.71 -7.22
CA ALA A 18 -9.19 4.07 -7.15
C ALA A 18 -7.85 4.24 -7.86
N CYS A 19 -7.04 3.19 -7.91
CA CYS A 19 -5.66 3.21 -8.41
C CYS A 19 -5.45 2.52 -9.76
N GLY A 20 -6.51 1.98 -10.37
CA GLY A 20 -6.43 1.36 -11.70
C GLY A 20 -5.81 -0.04 -11.75
N HIS A 21 -5.73 -0.75 -10.64
CA HIS A 21 -5.11 -2.09 -10.59
C HIS A 21 -5.78 -3.12 -11.50
N TYR A 22 -7.05 -2.94 -11.84
CA TYR A 22 -7.73 -3.78 -12.82
C TYR A 22 -7.09 -3.67 -14.22
N ALA A 23 -6.64 -2.46 -14.60
CA ALA A 23 -5.94 -2.25 -15.87
C ALA A 23 -4.58 -2.97 -15.87
N GLN A 24 -3.86 -2.94 -14.75
CA GLN A 24 -2.62 -3.69 -14.58
C GLN A 24 -2.83 -5.19 -14.73
N LEU A 25 -3.90 -5.74 -14.16
CA LEU A 25 -4.21 -7.17 -14.30
C LEU A 25 -4.51 -7.56 -15.75
N ILE A 26 -5.21 -6.70 -16.50
CA ILE A 26 -5.47 -6.93 -17.92
C ILE A 26 -4.19 -6.82 -18.74
N SER A 27 -3.33 -5.85 -18.45
CA SER A 27 -2.02 -5.68 -19.07
C SER A 27 -1.14 -6.92 -18.88
N ILE A 28 -1.06 -7.43 -17.65
CA ILE A 28 -0.31 -8.66 -17.33
C ILE A 28 -0.89 -9.87 -18.08
N LEU A 29 -2.21 -9.99 -18.18
CA LEU A 29 -2.85 -11.06 -18.94
C LEU A 29 -2.49 -10.96 -20.42
N GLY A 30 -2.53 -9.76 -21.00
CA GLY A 30 -2.12 -9.51 -22.39
C GLY A 30 -0.65 -9.89 -22.62
N ALA A 31 0.24 -9.53 -21.69
CA ALA A 31 1.64 -9.92 -21.73
C ALA A 31 1.82 -11.45 -21.66
N ALA A 32 1.07 -12.13 -20.78
CA ALA A 32 1.10 -13.58 -20.65
C ALA A 32 0.68 -14.27 -21.95
N LEU A 33 -0.38 -13.79 -22.60
CA LEU A 33 -0.84 -14.33 -23.88
C LEU A 33 0.20 -14.12 -24.99
N ALA A 34 0.79 -12.94 -25.09
CA ALA A 34 1.84 -12.64 -26.06
C ALA A 34 3.09 -13.51 -25.84
N LEU A 35 3.53 -13.68 -24.60
CA LEU A 35 4.68 -14.51 -24.26
C LEU A 35 4.40 -16.02 -24.43
N SER A 36 3.14 -16.43 -24.49
CA SER A 36 2.72 -17.81 -24.74
C SER A 36 2.66 -18.17 -26.23
N ASP A 37 2.78 -17.18 -27.13
CA ASP A 37 2.87 -17.43 -28.56
C ASP A 37 4.07 -18.34 -28.87
N PRO A 38 3.89 -19.40 -29.68
CA PRO A 38 4.96 -20.38 -29.93
C PRO A 38 6.24 -19.77 -30.52
N GLU A 39 6.14 -18.78 -31.40
CA GLU A 39 7.29 -18.12 -32.04
C GLU A 39 8.03 -17.24 -31.01
N VAL A 40 7.27 -16.47 -30.21
CA VAL A 40 7.83 -15.65 -29.15
C VAL A 40 8.49 -16.53 -28.11
N LYS A 41 7.80 -17.56 -27.64
CA LYS A 41 8.31 -18.50 -26.63
C LYS A 41 9.60 -19.18 -27.07
N ALA A 42 9.70 -19.56 -28.35
CA ALA A 42 10.90 -20.19 -28.92
C ALA A 42 12.11 -19.23 -28.95
N SER A 43 11.87 -17.93 -28.97
CA SER A 43 12.92 -16.89 -28.97
C SER A 43 13.38 -16.48 -27.56
N LEU A 44 12.64 -16.85 -26.52
CA LEU A 44 12.98 -16.49 -25.14
C LEU A 44 14.13 -17.36 -24.61
N GLY A 45 15.14 -16.71 -24.06
CA GLY A 45 16.27 -17.36 -23.38
C GLY A 45 16.04 -17.66 -21.91
N GLY A 46 14.82 -17.65 -21.43
CA GLY A 46 14.49 -17.80 -20.00
C GLY A 46 13.02 -18.11 -19.76
N THR A 47 12.60 -17.91 -18.52
CA THR A 47 11.25 -18.14 -18.05
C THR A 47 10.58 -16.81 -17.71
N ALA A 48 9.30 -16.66 -18.08
CA ALA A 48 8.46 -15.55 -17.65
C ALA A 48 7.47 -16.01 -16.59
N THR A 49 7.49 -15.37 -15.43
CA THR A 49 6.57 -15.64 -14.33
C THR A 49 5.63 -14.46 -14.15
N ILE A 50 4.35 -14.73 -14.07
CA ILE A 50 3.32 -13.70 -13.86
C ILE A 50 2.92 -13.68 -12.38
N PHE A 51 3.04 -12.51 -11.77
CA PHE A 51 2.62 -12.29 -10.40
C PHE A 51 1.36 -11.41 -10.34
N ALA A 52 0.21 -12.01 -10.06
CA ALA A 52 -1.00 -11.29 -9.70
C ALA A 52 -0.99 -11.05 -8.18
N VAL A 53 -0.43 -9.92 -7.77
CA VAL A 53 -0.16 -9.63 -6.35
C VAL A 53 -1.43 -9.20 -5.63
N PRO A 54 -1.87 -9.90 -4.56
CA PRO A 54 -3.01 -9.49 -3.75
C PRO A 54 -2.64 -8.36 -2.78
N ALA A 55 -3.66 -7.69 -2.22
CA ALA A 55 -3.53 -6.74 -1.12
C ALA A 55 -2.48 -5.64 -1.36
N GLU A 56 -2.48 -5.06 -2.57
CA GLU A 56 -1.56 -3.98 -2.91
C GLU A 56 -1.89 -2.70 -2.15
N GLU A 57 -3.18 -2.39 -2.04
CA GLU A 57 -3.67 -1.23 -1.33
C GLU A 57 -3.59 -1.43 0.19
N PHE A 58 -3.45 -0.30 0.90
CA PHE A 58 -3.39 -0.29 2.35
C PHE A 58 -4.74 -0.68 2.96
N LEU A 59 -4.79 -1.84 3.60
CA LEU A 59 -5.98 -2.32 4.28
C LEU A 59 -6.23 -1.56 5.59
N ASP A 60 -7.47 -1.60 6.07
CA ASP A 60 -7.84 -1.17 7.41
C ASP A 60 -6.91 -1.79 8.47
N ALA A 61 -6.54 -0.99 9.48
CA ALA A 61 -5.59 -1.43 10.50
C ALA A 61 -6.08 -2.64 11.31
N SER A 62 -7.38 -2.73 11.57
CA SER A 62 -8.00 -3.84 12.28
C SER A 62 -7.95 -5.13 11.47
N VAL A 63 -8.26 -5.05 10.18
CA VAL A 63 -8.18 -6.18 9.25
C VAL A 63 -6.74 -6.67 9.12
N ARG A 64 -5.77 -5.76 9.08
CA ARG A 64 -4.36 -6.14 9.03
C ARG A 64 -3.90 -6.90 10.27
N GLU A 65 -4.31 -6.43 11.43
CA GLU A 65 -3.98 -7.07 12.71
C GLU A 65 -4.59 -8.48 12.76
N GLU A 66 -5.83 -8.63 12.35
CA GLU A 66 -6.50 -9.92 12.24
C GLU A 66 -5.78 -10.88 11.28
N VAL A 67 -5.44 -10.44 10.08
CA VAL A 67 -4.75 -11.25 9.07
C VAL A 67 -3.36 -11.67 9.56
N LYS A 68 -2.62 -10.78 10.23
CA LYS A 68 -1.32 -11.10 10.82
C LYS A 68 -1.44 -12.18 11.89
N ASN A 69 -2.43 -12.08 12.77
CA ASN A 69 -2.60 -12.98 13.90
C ASN A 69 -3.17 -14.35 13.49
N SER A 70 -4.08 -14.38 12.52
CA SER A 70 -4.78 -15.62 12.11
C SER A 70 -4.12 -16.38 10.97
N HIS A 71 -3.34 -15.70 10.10
CA HIS A 71 -2.79 -16.31 8.88
C HIS A 71 -1.26 -16.26 8.80
N GLY A 72 -0.57 -15.79 9.83
CA GLY A 72 0.89 -15.71 9.87
C GLY A 72 1.51 -14.74 8.85
N VAL A 73 0.71 -13.84 8.30
CA VAL A 73 1.16 -12.80 7.37
C VAL A 73 1.94 -11.76 8.17
N ARG A 74 3.17 -11.45 7.76
CA ARG A 74 4.02 -10.48 8.44
C ARG A 74 3.88 -9.08 7.87
N TYR A 75 3.77 -8.98 6.56
CA TYR A 75 3.65 -7.70 5.84
C TYR A 75 2.25 -7.54 5.26
N SER A 76 1.68 -6.35 5.39
CA SER A 76 0.32 -6.07 4.88
C SER A 76 0.27 -5.90 3.37
N GLY A 77 1.38 -5.53 2.74
CA GLY A 77 1.46 -5.44 1.28
C GLY A 77 1.85 -6.77 0.67
N GLY A 78 1.09 -7.23 -0.32
CA GLY A 78 1.32 -8.53 -0.95
C GLY A 78 2.70 -8.68 -1.57
N LYS A 79 3.27 -7.63 -2.19
CA LYS A 79 4.63 -7.67 -2.73
C LYS A 79 5.67 -7.96 -1.65
N SER A 80 5.60 -7.28 -0.52
CA SER A 80 6.52 -7.46 0.60
C SER A 80 6.38 -8.85 1.23
N GLU A 81 5.16 -9.36 1.32
CA GLU A 81 4.92 -10.72 1.84
C GLU A 81 5.44 -11.79 0.88
N LEU A 82 5.26 -11.64 -0.42
CA LEU A 82 5.80 -12.54 -1.43
C LEU A 82 7.35 -12.55 -1.41
N ILE A 83 8.00 -11.39 -1.21
CA ILE A 83 9.45 -11.32 -1.03
C ILE A 83 9.86 -12.10 0.22
N ARG A 84 9.18 -11.91 1.34
CA ARG A 84 9.45 -12.66 2.58
C ARG A 84 9.31 -14.18 2.41
N LEU A 85 8.38 -14.60 1.57
CA LEU A 85 8.12 -16.02 1.29
C LEU A 85 9.07 -16.62 0.25
N GLY A 86 10.01 -15.84 -0.29
CA GLY A 86 10.97 -16.30 -1.28
C GLY A 86 10.41 -16.43 -2.70
N ALA A 87 9.23 -15.87 -2.97
CA ALA A 87 8.61 -15.98 -4.30
C ALA A 87 9.40 -15.27 -5.41
N TRP A 88 10.36 -14.44 -5.03
CA TRP A 88 11.20 -13.66 -5.95
C TRP A 88 12.64 -14.15 -6.01
N ASP A 89 13.01 -15.21 -5.28
CA ASP A 89 14.41 -15.63 -5.14
C ASP A 89 15.06 -16.09 -6.45
N ASP A 90 14.25 -16.62 -7.38
CA ASP A 90 14.68 -17.07 -8.70
C ASP A 90 14.34 -16.07 -9.82
N ILE A 91 14.08 -14.81 -9.50
CA ILE A 91 13.69 -13.78 -10.45
C ILE A 91 14.84 -12.79 -10.66
N ASP A 92 15.41 -12.76 -11.86
CA ASP A 92 16.49 -11.84 -12.21
C ASP A 92 16.00 -10.43 -12.53
N MET A 93 14.77 -10.30 -13.06
CA MET A 93 14.24 -9.03 -13.52
C MET A 93 12.72 -8.95 -13.29
N ALA A 94 12.24 -7.81 -12.86
CA ALA A 94 10.80 -7.54 -12.70
C ALA A 94 10.37 -6.34 -13.53
N VAL A 95 9.22 -6.48 -14.19
CA VAL A 95 8.56 -5.40 -14.92
C VAL A 95 7.18 -5.20 -14.33
N THR A 96 6.81 -3.97 -14.11
CA THR A 96 5.47 -3.58 -13.66
C THR A 96 4.99 -2.39 -14.46
N ASP A 97 3.69 -2.26 -14.62
CA ASP A 97 3.06 -1.07 -15.18
C ASP A 97 2.19 -0.38 -14.12
N HIS A 98 1.88 0.87 -14.33
CA HIS A 98 0.98 1.64 -13.49
C HIS A 98 0.33 2.76 -14.30
N SER A 99 -0.96 3.00 -14.06
CA SER A 99 -1.66 4.13 -14.65
C SER A 99 -1.12 5.44 -14.06
N LEU A 100 -0.88 6.42 -14.91
CA LEU A 100 -0.55 7.77 -14.52
C LEU A 100 -1.74 8.69 -14.73
N MET A 101 -1.94 9.61 -13.81
CA MET A 101 -2.82 10.75 -14.02
C MET A 101 -2.07 11.79 -14.86
N ALA A 102 -1.90 11.50 -16.14
CA ALA A 102 -1.44 12.52 -17.07
C ALA A 102 -2.59 13.50 -17.34
N GLY A 103 -2.31 14.80 -17.40
CA GLY A 103 -3.28 15.78 -17.88
C GLY A 103 -3.77 15.37 -19.26
N ARG A 104 -5.05 15.63 -19.58
CA ARG A 104 -5.69 15.27 -20.86
C ARG A 104 -4.89 15.72 -22.10
N ASP A 105 -4.03 16.73 -21.95
CA ASP A 105 -3.28 17.35 -23.02
C ASP A 105 -1.79 16.94 -23.04
N SER A 106 -1.39 15.91 -22.28
CA SER A 106 0.01 15.50 -22.22
C SER A 106 0.53 14.87 -23.52
N GLY A 107 -0.35 14.35 -24.36
CA GLY A 107 0.02 13.65 -25.61
C GLY A 107 0.82 12.37 -25.38
N VAL A 108 0.91 11.89 -24.14
CA VAL A 108 1.68 10.71 -23.76
C VAL A 108 0.72 9.59 -23.37
N ASP A 109 0.66 8.55 -24.17
CA ASP A 109 -0.16 7.36 -23.91
C ASP A 109 0.60 6.28 -23.15
N LEU A 110 1.90 6.16 -23.39
CA LEU A 110 2.79 5.20 -22.73
C LEU A 110 4.16 5.83 -22.52
N MET A 111 4.73 5.61 -21.35
CA MET A 111 6.10 6.06 -21.07
C MET A 111 6.86 4.98 -20.29
N LEU A 112 8.16 4.91 -20.53
CA LEU A 112 9.04 4.13 -19.67
C LEU A 112 9.35 4.98 -18.43
N GLY A 113 8.95 4.47 -17.27
CA GLY A 113 9.25 5.07 -15.99
C GLY A 113 10.57 4.53 -15.44
N ASN A 114 11.39 5.42 -14.96
CA ASN A 114 12.56 5.11 -14.13
C ASN A 114 12.55 6.04 -12.92
N SER A 115 11.39 6.20 -12.33
CA SER A 115 11.20 7.09 -11.19
C SER A 115 11.35 6.34 -9.88
N ALA A 116 11.94 7.02 -8.91
CA ALA A 116 11.88 6.56 -7.53
C ALA A 116 10.43 6.57 -7.03
N CYS A 117 10.01 5.50 -6.39
CA CYS A 117 8.72 5.43 -5.72
C CYS A 117 8.89 5.68 -4.24
N SER A 118 7.92 6.36 -3.63
CA SER A 118 7.87 6.48 -2.17
C SER A 118 7.48 5.14 -1.56
N GLY A 119 8.28 4.69 -0.60
CA GLY A 119 7.90 3.59 0.28
C GLY A 119 7.07 4.09 1.45
N PHE A 120 6.54 3.18 2.27
CA PHE A 120 5.88 3.56 3.51
C PHE A 120 6.16 2.56 4.64
N VAL A 121 6.04 3.06 5.86
CA VAL A 121 6.07 2.25 7.08
C VAL A 121 4.79 2.55 7.84
N GLY A 122 3.89 1.56 7.92
CA GLY A 122 2.69 1.64 8.74
C GLY A 122 2.98 1.21 10.18
N LYS A 123 2.53 2.02 11.15
CA LYS A 123 2.64 1.72 12.59
C LYS A 123 1.30 1.92 13.26
N THR A 124 0.92 0.99 14.13
CA THR A 124 -0.20 1.16 15.05
C THR A 124 0.36 1.45 16.43
N VAL A 125 -0.11 2.51 17.05
CA VAL A 125 0.33 2.92 18.39
C VAL A 125 -0.85 2.79 19.35
N TYR A 126 -0.69 1.96 20.38
CA TYR A 126 -1.67 1.78 21.43
C TYR A 126 -1.27 2.62 22.64
N ILE A 127 -2.17 3.50 23.08
CA ILE A 127 -1.96 4.36 24.23
C ILE A 127 -2.97 3.97 25.31
N HIS A 128 -2.47 3.51 26.43
CA HIS A 128 -3.28 3.04 27.53
C HIS A 128 -3.47 4.14 28.56
N GLY A 129 -4.72 4.39 28.93
CA GLY A 129 -5.09 5.31 29.98
C GLY A 129 -5.61 4.58 31.23
N LYS A 130 -5.94 5.35 32.24
CA LYS A 130 -6.62 4.91 33.45
C LYS A 130 -7.84 5.79 33.71
N ALA A 131 -8.99 5.16 33.83
CA ALA A 131 -10.22 5.89 34.14
C ALA A 131 -10.20 6.36 35.60
N ALA A 132 -10.70 7.58 35.82
CA ALA A 132 -10.95 8.11 37.15
C ALA A 132 -12.16 9.05 37.12
N HIS A 133 -12.76 9.30 38.28
CA HIS A 133 -13.88 10.22 38.38
C HIS A 133 -13.39 11.66 38.19
N ALA A 134 -13.85 12.32 37.13
CA ALA A 134 -13.34 13.63 36.71
C ALA A 134 -13.44 14.74 37.79
N ALA A 135 -14.47 14.70 38.64
CA ALA A 135 -14.66 15.70 39.67
C ALA A 135 -14.09 15.28 41.07
N ALA A 136 -14.17 14.00 41.41
CA ALA A 136 -13.78 13.52 42.73
C ALA A 136 -12.32 13.10 42.84
N ALA A 137 -11.74 12.49 41.80
CA ALA A 137 -10.40 11.95 41.80
C ALA A 137 -9.68 12.10 40.45
N PRO A 138 -9.61 13.27 39.86
CA PRO A 138 -8.98 13.45 38.54
C PRO A 138 -7.48 13.11 38.56
N HIS A 139 -6.83 13.25 39.70
CA HIS A 139 -5.41 12.97 39.89
C HIS A 139 -5.06 11.46 39.84
N GLU A 140 -6.05 10.60 39.96
CA GLU A 140 -5.86 9.15 39.85
C GLU A 140 -5.95 8.65 38.38
N GLY A 141 -6.41 9.49 37.48
CA GLY A 141 -6.58 9.16 36.08
C GLY A 141 -5.33 9.35 35.24
N VAL A 142 -5.29 8.66 34.12
CA VAL A 142 -4.30 8.87 33.05
C VAL A 142 -5.06 9.09 31.74
N ASN A 143 -4.97 10.29 31.20
CA ASN A 143 -5.67 10.64 29.97
C ASN A 143 -4.87 10.22 28.73
N ALA A 144 -5.26 9.09 28.14
CA ALA A 144 -4.63 8.57 26.92
C ALA A 144 -4.78 9.52 25.71
N LEU A 145 -5.88 10.28 25.63
CA LEU A 145 -6.10 11.24 24.55
C LEU A 145 -5.09 12.40 24.59
N ASN A 146 -4.74 12.88 25.80
CA ASN A 146 -3.71 13.91 25.95
C ASN A 146 -2.35 13.42 25.45
N ALA A 147 -1.98 12.18 25.77
CA ALA A 147 -0.74 11.57 25.29
C ALA A 147 -0.74 11.40 23.76
N ALA A 148 -1.85 10.93 23.20
CA ALA A 148 -2.01 10.81 21.75
C ALA A 148 -1.89 12.16 21.04
N SER A 149 -2.58 13.17 21.54
CA SER A 149 -2.58 14.53 20.97
C SER A 149 -1.18 15.15 21.02
N LEU A 150 -0.47 14.99 22.13
CA LEU A 150 0.91 15.47 22.26
C LEU A 150 1.86 14.74 21.31
N GLY A 151 1.72 13.42 21.17
CA GLY A 151 2.50 12.62 20.23
C GLY A 151 2.30 13.06 18.78
N MET A 152 1.06 13.31 18.36
CA MET A 152 0.75 13.80 17.02
C MET A 152 1.31 15.21 16.79
N ALA A 153 1.19 16.10 17.77
CA ALA A 153 1.77 17.44 17.69
C ALA A 153 3.29 17.40 17.55
N ALA A 154 3.96 16.55 18.34
CA ALA A 154 5.41 16.37 18.27
C ALA A 154 5.86 15.83 16.90
N LEU A 155 5.15 14.86 16.33
CA LEU A 155 5.41 14.37 14.97
C LEU A 155 5.24 15.49 13.92
N GLY A 156 4.25 16.36 14.09
CA GLY A 156 4.07 17.53 13.22
C GLY A 156 5.26 18.48 13.29
N MET A 157 5.78 18.74 14.49
CA MET A 157 6.93 19.62 14.71
C MET A 157 8.24 19.06 14.14
N ILE A 158 8.46 17.74 14.25
CA ILE A 158 9.67 17.10 13.70
C ILE A 158 9.78 17.22 12.18
N ARG A 159 8.65 17.39 11.47
CA ARG A 159 8.66 17.48 10.00
C ARG A 159 9.57 18.57 9.45
N GLU A 160 9.80 19.64 10.19
CA GLU A 160 10.74 20.72 9.79
C GLU A 160 12.21 20.27 9.75
N THR A 161 12.52 19.14 10.40
CA THR A 161 13.89 18.60 10.46
C THR A 161 14.21 17.62 9.34
N PHE A 162 13.21 17.22 8.55
CA PHE A 162 13.41 16.28 7.46
C PHE A 162 14.10 16.97 6.27
N GLN A 163 15.04 16.28 5.66
CA GLN A 163 15.69 16.80 4.46
C GLN A 163 14.71 16.75 3.28
N GLU A 164 14.63 17.81 2.51
CA GLU A 164 13.73 17.89 1.34
C GLU A 164 13.96 16.75 0.34
N LYS A 165 15.19 16.33 0.14
CA LYS A 165 15.56 15.23 -0.76
C LYS A 165 14.97 13.87 -0.34
N ASP A 166 14.59 13.69 0.92
CA ASP A 166 14.09 12.42 1.44
C ASP A 166 12.58 12.25 1.22
N TYR A 167 11.88 13.32 0.83
CA TYR A 167 10.44 13.32 0.53
C TYR A 167 9.57 12.66 1.62
N VAL A 168 9.97 12.78 2.88
CA VAL A 168 9.26 12.16 4.02
C VAL A 168 7.91 12.83 4.25
N ARG A 169 6.88 12.02 4.41
CA ARG A 169 5.53 12.45 4.80
C ARG A 169 5.05 11.59 5.96
N VAL A 170 4.32 12.20 6.88
CA VAL A 170 3.69 11.53 8.03
C VAL A 170 2.20 11.87 8.01
N HIS A 171 1.36 10.85 8.01
CA HIS A 171 -0.10 10.95 8.00
C HIS A 171 -0.71 10.14 9.13
#